data_8df6f3b87791ec8cd1ac746063c82d3b
#
_entry.id   8df6f3b87791ec8cd1ac746063c82d3b
#
_cell.length_a   1.000
_cell.length_b   1.000
_cell.length_c   1.000
_cell.angle_alpha   90.00
_cell.angle_beta   90.00
_cell.angle_gamma   90.00
#
_symmetry.space_group_name_H-M   'P 1'
#
loop_
_entity.id
_entity.type
_entity.pdbx_description
1 polymer ?
#
loop_
_entity_poly.entity_id
_entity_poly.type
_entity_poly.pdbx_seq_one_letter_code
_entity_poly.pdbx_strand_id
1 'polypeptide(L)'
;MDVYEKIKESRNALSPFCQRLGIVVEELREGYARVTKTVGPEDLNPVGVPHGGVYFSMADTASGSAMASHGYLAVTVNADYNFL
;
A
#
# COMPACT_ATOMS: atom_id res chain seq x y z
N MET A 1 -18.73 -4.89 12.14
CA MET A 1 -17.62 -4.62 11.21
C MET A 1 -17.53 -5.75 10.21
N ASP A 2 -17.55 -5.46 8.92
CA ASP A 2 -17.48 -6.51 7.92
C ASP A 2 -16.05 -7.04 7.78
N VAL A 3 -15.89 -8.10 6.98
CA VAL A 3 -14.59 -8.77 6.83
C VAL A 3 -13.55 -7.85 6.20
N TYR A 4 -13.96 -6.98 5.29
CA TYR A 4 -13.03 -6.08 4.60
C TYR A 4 -12.50 -5.02 5.56
N GLU A 5 -13.35 -4.49 6.44
CA GLU A 5 -12.91 -3.55 7.48
C GLU A 5 -11.91 -4.20 8.43
N LYS A 6 -12.15 -5.45 8.81
CA LYS A 6 -11.21 -6.18 9.68
C LYS A 6 -9.86 -6.40 9.01
N ILE A 7 -9.86 -6.78 7.74
CA ILE A 7 -8.62 -6.98 6.99
C ILE A 7 -7.88 -5.66 6.87
N LYS A 8 -8.58 -4.58 6.53
CA LYS A 8 -8.01 -3.25 6.39
C LYS A 8 -7.33 -2.82 7.69
N GLU A 9 -8.01 -2.92 8.81
CA GLU A 9 -7.47 -2.55 10.11
C GLU A 9 -6.23 -3.37 10.46
N SER A 10 -6.29 -4.68 10.21
CA SER A 10 -5.17 -5.57 10.47
C SER A 10 -3.95 -5.19 9.64
N ARG A 11 -4.14 -4.92 8.36
CA ARG A 11 -3.03 -4.54 7.49
C ARG A 11 -2.41 -3.21 7.92
N ASN A 12 -3.24 -2.24 8.29
CA ASN A 12 -2.73 -0.95 8.78
C ASN A 12 -1.99 -1.08 10.11
N ALA A 13 -2.45 -1.97 10.99
CA ALA A 13 -1.87 -2.13 12.31
C ALA A 13 -0.59 -2.96 12.31
N LEU A 14 -0.44 -3.91 11.40
CA LEU A 14 0.59 -4.94 11.47
C LEU A 14 1.73 -4.80 10.48
N SER A 15 1.76 -3.75 9.66
CA SER A 15 2.85 -3.54 8.71
C SER A 15 3.81 -2.46 9.23
N PRO A 16 4.97 -2.85 9.80
CA PRO A 16 5.94 -1.86 10.24
C PRO A 16 6.44 -0.97 9.11
N PHE A 17 6.59 -1.55 7.92
CA PHE A 17 7.06 -0.80 6.74
C PHE A 17 6.08 0.31 6.36
N CYS A 18 4.80 -0.04 6.25
CA CYS A 18 3.77 0.94 5.90
C CYS A 18 3.60 1.99 6.99
N GLN A 19 3.69 1.60 8.26
CA GLN A 19 3.61 2.55 9.37
C GLN A 19 4.75 3.55 9.32
N ARG A 20 5.97 3.09 9.04
CA ARG A 20 7.12 3.98 8.93
C ARG A 20 6.99 4.96 7.77
N LEU A 21 6.46 4.51 6.64
CA LEU A 21 6.30 5.36 5.47
C LEU A 21 4.98 6.17 5.48
N GLY A 22 4.08 5.87 6.39
CA GLY A 22 2.78 6.55 6.43
C GLY A 22 1.84 6.12 5.32
N ILE A 23 2.00 4.91 4.81
CA ILE A 23 1.11 4.34 3.80
C ILE A 23 -0.08 3.72 4.52
N VAL A 24 -1.29 4.10 4.12
CA VAL A 24 -2.53 3.68 4.76
C VAL A 24 -3.45 3.05 3.74
N VAL A 25 -4.00 1.88 4.08
CA VAL A 25 -5.10 1.29 3.32
C VAL A 25 -6.38 1.99 3.76
N GLU A 26 -6.94 2.83 2.88
CA GLU A 26 -8.12 3.63 3.19
C GLU A 26 -9.41 2.87 2.91
N GLU A 27 -9.42 2.05 1.87
CA GLU A 27 -10.61 1.34 1.44
C GLU A 27 -10.22 -0.04 0.95
N LEU A 28 -11.00 -1.04 1.33
CA LEU A 28 -10.80 -2.42 0.90
C LEU A 28 -12.14 -3.04 0.56
N ARG A 29 -12.21 -3.63 -0.62
CA ARG A 29 -13.35 -4.42 -1.07
C ARG A 29 -12.82 -5.64 -1.80
N GLU A 30 -13.70 -6.53 -2.22
CA GLU A 30 -13.27 -7.73 -2.93
C GLU A 30 -12.46 -7.37 -4.18
N GLY A 31 -11.20 -7.77 -4.19
CA GLY A 31 -10.30 -7.52 -5.33
C GLY A 31 -9.91 -6.07 -5.55
N TYR A 32 -10.15 -5.20 -4.56
CA TYR A 32 -9.92 -3.75 -4.70
C TYR A 32 -9.32 -3.19 -3.42
N ALA A 33 -8.34 -2.31 -3.58
CA ALA A 33 -7.78 -1.56 -2.46
C ALA A 33 -7.39 -0.16 -2.93
N ARG A 34 -7.61 0.82 -2.05
CA ARG A 34 -7.14 2.19 -2.24
C ARG A 34 -6.22 2.53 -1.08
N VAL A 35 -5.01 2.95 -1.41
CA VAL A 35 -4.02 3.37 -0.41
C VAL A 35 -3.68 4.83 -0.60
N THR A 36 -3.30 5.46 0.50
CA THR A 36 -2.90 6.87 0.50
C THR A 36 -1.62 7.06 1.30
N LYS A 37 -0.94 8.16 1.02
CA LYS A 37 0.22 8.61 1.78
C LYS A 37 0.32 10.12 1.66
N THR A 38 0.57 10.79 2.78
CA THR A 38 0.91 12.21 2.75
C THR A 38 2.41 12.33 2.47
N VAL A 39 2.74 12.98 1.37
CA VAL A 39 4.14 13.14 0.94
C VAL A 39 4.84 14.18 1.84
N GLY A 40 5.96 13.79 2.43
CA GLY A 40 6.81 14.65 3.21
C GLY A 40 8.17 14.86 2.55
N PRO A 41 9.02 15.74 3.10
CA PRO A 41 10.34 16.02 2.51
C PRO A 41 11.22 14.78 2.35
N GLU A 42 11.09 13.81 3.24
CA GLU A 42 11.86 12.58 3.19
C GLU A 42 11.45 11.63 2.07
N ASP A 43 10.35 11.93 1.40
CA ASP A 43 9.86 11.11 0.28
C ASP A 43 10.35 11.59 -1.07
N LEU A 44 11.07 12.70 -1.10
CA LEU A 44 11.43 13.35 -2.36
C LEU A 44 12.75 12.80 -2.91
N ASN A 45 12.83 12.81 -4.24
CA ASN A 45 14.07 12.52 -4.95
C ASN A 45 14.89 13.81 -5.13
N PRO A 46 16.11 13.73 -5.70
CA PRO A 46 16.95 14.94 -5.85
C PRO A 46 16.35 16.08 -6.68
N VAL A 47 15.34 15.81 -7.51
CA VAL A 47 14.68 16.88 -8.31
C VAL A 47 13.43 17.42 -7.62
N GLY A 48 13.11 16.97 -6.41
CA GLY A 48 12.06 17.56 -5.59
C GLY A 48 10.66 17.02 -5.85
N VAL A 49 10.55 15.85 -6.46
CA VAL A 49 9.26 15.17 -6.62
C VAL A 49 9.30 13.82 -5.89
N PRO A 50 8.15 13.21 -5.58
CA PRO A 50 8.16 11.95 -4.86
C PRO A 50 9.03 10.90 -5.55
N HIS A 51 9.86 10.23 -4.77
CA HIS A 51 10.72 9.17 -5.27
C HIS A 51 9.88 8.02 -5.83
N GLY A 52 10.35 7.39 -6.92
CA GLY A 52 9.68 6.24 -7.52
C GLY A 52 9.44 5.10 -6.53
N GLY A 53 10.31 4.97 -5.53
CA GLY A 53 10.14 3.98 -4.46
C GLY A 53 8.88 4.17 -3.64
N VAL A 54 8.41 5.42 -3.49
CA VAL A 54 7.15 5.72 -2.80
C VAL A 54 5.99 5.14 -3.60
N TYR A 55 5.94 5.41 -4.89
CA TYR A 55 4.88 4.88 -5.76
C TYR A 55 4.90 3.36 -5.79
N PHE A 56 6.08 2.77 -5.90
CA PHE A 56 6.23 1.32 -5.92
C PHE A 56 5.72 0.70 -4.61
N SER A 57 6.09 1.28 -3.47
CA SER A 57 5.65 0.81 -2.16
C SER A 57 4.14 0.89 -2.01
N MET A 58 3.53 1.98 -2.48
CA MET A 58 2.09 2.15 -2.44
C MET A 58 1.39 1.13 -3.34
N ALA A 59 1.90 0.94 -4.56
CA ALA A 59 1.32 -0.01 -5.50
C ALA A 59 1.42 -1.45 -4.96
N ASP A 60 2.56 -1.80 -4.36
CA ASP A 60 2.75 -3.11 -3.76
C ASP A 60 1.78 -3.34 -2.60
N THR A 61 1.62 -2.34 -1.74
CA THR A 61 0.68 -2.41 -0.62
C THR A 61 -0.75 -2.56 -1.11
N ALA A 62 -1.13 -1.80 -2.14
CA ALA A 62 -2.48 -1.88 -2.70
C ALA A 62 -2.75 -3.25 -3.32
N SER A 63 -1.80 -3.77 -4.10
CA SER A 63 -1.94 -5.08 -4.75
C SER A 63 -2.06 -6.19 -3.72
N GLY A 64 -1.19 -6.18 -2.70
CA GLY A 64 -1.23 -7.17 -1.64
C GLY A 64 -2.51 -7.11 -0.82
N SER A 65 -3.02 -5.90 -0.61
CA SER A 65 -4.28 -5.70 0.13
C SER A 65 -5.47 -6.20 -0.68
N ALA A 66 -5.50 -5.94 -1.98
CA ALA A 66 -6.55 -6.46 -2.86
C ALA A 66 -6.52 -7.99 -2.88
N MET A 67 -5.33 -8.59 -2.88
CA MET A 67 -5.20 -10.05 -2.79
C MET A 67 -5.72 -10.57 -1.45
N ALA A 68 -5.39 -9.87 -0.36
CA ALA A 68 -5.86 -10.25 0.98
C ALA A 68 -7.38 -10.22 1.10
N SER A 69 -8.06 -9.38 0.32
CA SER A 69 -9.52 -9.30 0.32
C SER A 69 -10.17 -10.61 -0.12
N HIS A 70 -9.44 -11.45 -0.84
CA HIS A 70 -9.90 -12.78 -1.25
C HIS A 70 -9.53 -13.87 -0.24
N GLY A 71 -8.93 -13.49 0.90
CA GLY A 71 -8.55 -14.44 1.94
C GLY A 71 -7.17 -15.06 1.77
N TYR A 72 -6.35 -14.54 0.87
CA TYR A 72 -5.01 -15.09 0.63
C TYR A 72 -3.95 -14.33 1.40
N LEU A 73 -2.93 -15.07 1.85
CA LEU A 73 -1.68 -14.49 2.32
C LEU A 73 -0.67 -14.63 1.20
N ALA A 74 -0.16 -13.50 0.73
CA ALA A 74 0.75 -13.50 -0.40
C ALA A 74 1.88 -12.50 -0.16
N VAL A 75 3.02 -12.79 -0.78
CA VAL A 75 4.14 -11.86 -0.86
C VAL A 75 4.48 -11.66 -2.32
N THR A 76 4.97 -10.47 -2.65
CA THR A 76 5.32 -10.14 -4.04
C THR A 76 6.61 -10.83 -4.43
N VAL A 77 6.58 -11.53 -5.57
CA VAL A 77 7.76 -12.16 -6.16
C VAL A 77 8.38 -11.22 -7.19
N ASN A 78 7.54 -10.67 -8.07
CA ASN A 78 8.00 -9.68 -9.03
C ASN A 78 6.85 -8.71 -9.34
N ALA A 79 7.20 -7.55 -9.87
CA ALA A 79 6.24 -6.54 -10.26
C ALA A 79 6.84 -5.66 -11.36
N ASP A 80 5.97 -5.13 -12.21
CA ASP A 80 6.36 -4.24 -13.30
C ASP A 80 5.43 -3.03 -13.26
N TYR A 81 6.00 -1.85 -13.01
CA TYR A 81 5.24 -0.61 -12.89
C TYR A 81 5.77 0.43 -13.87
N ASN A 82 4.85 1.17 -14.47
CA ASN A 82 5.17 2.28 -15.36
C ASN A 82 4.82 3.61 -14.66
N PHE A 83 5.80 4.45 -14.48
CA PHE A 83 5.63 5.76 -13.86
C PHE A 83 5.49 6.81 -14.98
N LEU A 84 4.25 7.16 -15.29
CA LEU A 84 3.93 8.07 -16.41
C LEU A 84 3.85 9.52 -15.96
#